data_41b1ec6120ecf7ca5fe18b22d6a2fa21
#
_entry.id   41b1ec6120ecf7ca5fe18b22d6a2fa21
#
_cell.length_a   1.000
_cell.length_b   1.000
_cell.length_c   1.000
_cell.angle_alpha   90.00
_cell.angle_beta   90.00
_cell.angle_gamma   90.00
#
_symmetry.space_group_name_H-M   'P 1'
#
loop_
_entity.id
_entity.type
_entity.pdbx_description
1 polymer ?
#
loop_
_entity_poly.entity_id
_entity_poly.type
_entity_poly.pdbx_seq_one_letter_code
_entity_poly.pdbx_strand_id
1 'polypeptide(L)'
;MAIVLFLTGLICIGLLFGLSYKTYRKIDAVDQKMASVIKPVQKKQKSMKEDIELYTAKIEKKQTTDKYLQQRAQTEKAVKNNTGEHERAPEAENSQKTTKPSVFNEAGGEGFTDGGNDTSSASNNGHIVGIDPGHQGENVDMSTTEPNGPGSSTMKAKASTGTRGSFSGLPEYQLNLDVSLLLKDILEQRGYQVIMTRTDNDTAISNKERAELVASQGAEICVRIHANGDDSADVSGALTMCPSQQNPYVSSLYDSSNKLSKCIVDSYCAATGFQNRGIIYTDSMTGINWSTIPVTIVEMGFMTNQSDDLKMADSSFQQTMAEGIANGIDAYFQ
;
A
#
# COMPACT_ATOMS: atom_id res chain seq x y z
N MET A 1 -27.99 -72.51 39.60
CA MET A 1 -27.29 -71.24 39.91
C MET A 1 -26.05 -71.03 39.02
N ALA A 2 -25.12 -72.06 38.91
CA ALA A 2 -23.91 -71.89 38.08
C ALA A 2 -24.13 -71.61 36.60
N ILE A 3 -25.11 -72.22 35.95
CA ILE A 3 -25.44 -71.99 34.51
C ILE A 3 -25.94 -70.60 34.26
N VAL A 4 -26.72 -70.00 35.17
CA VAL A 4 -27.22 -68.58 35.02
C VAL A 4 -26.08 -67.59 35.14
N LEU A 5 -25.13 -67.82 36.06
CA LEU A 5 -23.94 -67.00 36.23
C LEU A 5 -23.01 -67.06 34.99
N PHE A 6 -22.88 -68.21 34.36
CA PHE A 6 -22.08 -68.39 33.15
C PHE A 6 -22.71 -67.72 31.96
N LEU A 7 -24.02 -67.77 31.77
CA LEU A 7 -24.76 -67.11 30.71
C LEU A 7 -24.73 -65.56 30.87
N THR A 8 -24.87 -65.08 32.11
CA THR A 8 -24.75 -63.61 32.35
C THR A 8 -23.34 -63.13 32.11
N GLY A 9 -22.29 -63.87 32.42
CA GLY A 9 -20.89 -63.56 32.13
C GLY A 9 -20.64 -63.46 30.61
N LEU A 10 -21.16 -64.38 29.81
CA LEU A 10 -21.02 -64.34 28.35
C LEU A 10 -21.74 -63.17 27.72
N ILE A 11 -22.92 -62.80 28.24
CA ILE A 11 -23.66 -61.62 27.76
C ILE A 11 -22.91 -60.34 28.09
N CYS A 12 -22.33 -60.19 29.29
CA CYS A 12 -21.51 -59.08 29.69
C CYS A 12 -20.27 -58.93 28.82
N ILE A 13 -19.57 -60.00 28.51
CA ILE A 13 -18.40 -60.06 27.65
C ILE A 13 -18.80 -59.62 26.22
N GLY A 14 -19.89 -60.12 25.67
CA GLY A 14 -20.41 -59.70 24.35
C GLY A 14 -20.78 -58.24 24.26
N LEU A 15 -21.39 -57.68 25.33
CA LEU A 15 -21.70 -56.23 25.40
C LEU A 15 -20.45 -55.38 25.50
N LEU A 16 -19.43 -55.80 26.24
CA LEU A 16 -18.14 -55.12 26.35
C LEU A 16 -17.39 -55.11 24.99
N PHE A 17 -17.38 -56.26 24.30
CA PHE A 17 -16.82 -56.33 22.94
C PHE A 17 -17.58 -55.46 21.95
N GLY A 18 -18.92 -55.43 22.00
CA GLY A 18 -19.74 -54.58 21.16
C GLY A 18 -19.53 -53.08 21.42
N LEU A 19 -19.38 -52.67 22.68
CA LEU A 19 -19.07 -51.30 23.06
C LEU A 19 -17.65 -50.89 22.59
N SER A 20 -16.66 -51.76 22.80
CA SER A 20 -15.28 -51.56 22.36
C SER A 20 -15.19 -51.43 20.85
N TYR A 21 -15.87 -52.30 20.08
CA TYR A 21 -15.94 -52.23 18.63
C TYR A 21 -16.62 -50.93 18.11
N LYS A 22 -17.72 -50.49 18.73
CA LYS A 22 -18.37 -49.22 18.38
C LYS A 22 -17.45 -48.02 18.65
N THR A 23 -16.71 -48.04 19.76
CA THR A 23 -15.76 -46.98 20.10
C THR A 23 -14.60 -46.96 19.11
N TYR A 24 -14.05 -48.11 18.77
CA TYR A 24 -13.00 -48.22 17.75
C TYR A 24 -13.43 -47.64 16.38
N ARG A 25 -14.64 -48.01 15.91
CA ARG A 25 -15.21 -47.49 14.66
C ARG A 25 -15.40 -45.96 14.67
N LYS A 26 -15.74 -45.37 15.83
CA LYS A 26 -15.83 -43.91 15.96
C LYS A 26 -14.46 -43.24 15.89
N ILE A 27 -13.46 -43.82 16.52
CA ILE A 27 -12.07 -43.31 16.47
C ILE A 27 -11.55 -43.39 15.04
N ASP A 28 -11.68 -44.51 14.37
CA ASP A 28 -11.28 -44.69 12.97
C ASP A 28 -11.94 -43.68 12.03
N ALA A 29 -13.24 -43.40 12.22
CA ALA A 29 -13.95 -42.38 11.43
C ALA A 29 -13.45 -40.95 11.70
N VAL A 30 -13.03 -40.64 12.94
CA VAL A 30 -12.43 -39.36 13.30
C VAL A 30 -11.05 -39.21 12.67
N ASP A 31 -10.23 -40.27 12.73
CA ASP A 31 -8.90 -40.28 12.13
C ASP A 31 -8.96 -40.11 10.60
N GLN A 32 -9.89 -40.78 9.91
CA GLN A 32 -10.11 -40.60 8.49
C GLN A 32 -10.56 -39.17 8.14
N LYS A 33 -11.43 -38.58 8.96
CA LYS A 33 -11.88 -37.20 8.79
C LYS A 33 -10.74 -36.21 9.03
N MET A 34 -9.91 -36.43 10.06
CA MET A 34 -8.71 -35.61 10.31
C MET A 34 -7.71 -35.72 9.15
N ALA A 35 -7.44 -36.93 8.66
CA ALA A 35 -6.54 -37.12 7.52
C ALA A 35 -7.03 -36.42 6.26
N SER A 36 -8.35 -36.36 6.03
CA SER A 36 -8.94 -35.62 4.88
C SER A 36 -8.76 -34.13 4.97
N VAL A 37 -8.62 -33.56 6.15
CA VAL A 37 -8.38 -32.11 6.37
C VAL A 37 -6.87 -31.81 6.36
N ILE A 38 -6.07 -32.65 6.98
CA ILE A 38 -4.62 -32.42 7.14
C ILE A 38 -3.88 -32.54 5.80
N LYS A 39 -4.19 -33.54 4.97
CA LYS A 39 -3.51 -33.75 3.68
C LYS A 39 -3.57 -32.55 2.72
N PRO A 40 -4.73 -31.90 2.50
CA PRO A 40 -4.79 -30.69 1.67
C PRO A 40 -3.95 -29.53 2.24
N VAL A 41 -3.97 -29.35 3.58
CA VAL A 41 -3.18 -28.30 4.25
C VAL A 41 -1.69 -28.53 4.06
N GLN A 42 -1.22 -29.76 4.27
CA GLN A 42 0.20 -30.12 4.05
C GLN A 42 0.62 -29.95 2.58
N LYS A 43 -0.27 -30.28 1.63
CA LYS A 43 0.00 -30.05 0.19
C LYS A 43 0.14 -28.57 -0.12
N LYS A 44 -0.75 -27.72 0.43
CA LYS A 44 -0.71 -26.27 0.25
C LYS A 44 0.55 -25.68 0.91
N GLN A 45 0.93 -26.16 2.08
CA GLN A 45 2.13 -25.72 2.80
C GLN A 45 3.41 -26.05 2.02
N LYS A 46 3.47 -27.21 1.38
CA LYS A 46 4.59 -27.59 0.50
C LYS A 46 4.68 -26.70 -0.73
N SER A 47 3.55 -26.46 -1.42
CA SER A 47 3.50 -25.55 -2.59
C SER A 47 3.96 -24.14 -2.21
N MET A 48 3.48 -23.59 -1.10
CA MET A 48 3.86 -22.28 -0.62
C MET A 48 5.36 -22.17 -0.31
N LYS A 49 5.97 -23.25 0.22
CA LYS A 49 7.41 -23.27 0.44
C LYS A 49 8.20 -23.24 -0.87
N GLU A 50 7.75 -24.00 -1.88
CA GLU A 50 8.34 -24.00 -3.22
C GLU A 50 8.23 -22.61 -3.89
N ASP A 51 7.10 -21.93 -3.71
CA ASP A 51 6.90 -20.56 -4.21
C ASP A 51 7.84 -19.55 -3.52
N ILE A 52 7.98 -19.63 -2.20
CA ILE A 52 8.91 -18.79 -1.43
C ILE A 52 10.36 -18.98 -1.92
N GLU A 53 10.80 -20.22 -2.12
CA GLU A 53 12.14 -20.51 -2.64
C GLU A 53 12.34 -19.90 -4.03
N LEU A 54 11.33 -19.98 -4.90
CA LEU A 54 11.35 -19.37 -6.25
C LEU A 54 11.43 -17.84 -6.19
N TYR A 55 10.64 -17.20 -5.32
CA TYR A 55 10.67 -15.74 -5.12
C TYR A 55 12.00 -15.27 -4.55
N THR A 56 12.55 -15.99 -3.58
CA THR A 56 13.88 -15.68 -3.00
C THR A 56 14.96 -15.72 -4.09
N ALA A 57 14.96 -16.74 -4.92
CA ALA A 57 15.92 -16.84 -6.03
C ALA A 57 15.77 -15.70 -7.06
N LYS A 58 14.52 -15.24 -7.33
CA LYS A 58 14.27 -14.09 -8.21
C LYS A 58 14.81 -12.78 -7.62
N ILE A 59 14.61 -12.57 -6.31
CA ILE A 59 15.13 -11.38 -5.60
C ILE A 59 16.66 -11.36 -5.64
N GLU A 60 17.32 -12.46 -5.34
CA GLU A 60 18.79 -12.57 -5.38
C GLU A 60 19.33 -12.29 -6.78
N LYS A 61 18.66 -12.81 -7.82
CA LYS A 61 19.03 -12.54 -9.21
C LYS A 61 18.88 -11.06 -9.56
N LYS A 62 17.80 -10.40 -9.11
CA LYS A 62 17.56 -8.97 -9.34
C LYS A 62 18.64 -8.14 -8.64
N GLN A 63 18.93 -8.40 -7.37
CA GLN A 63 19.97 -7.69 -6.61
C GLN A 63 21.37 -7.84 -7.26
N THR A 64 21.69 -9.01 -7.80
CA THR A 64 22.94 -9.24 -8.51
C THR A 64 23.00 -8.43 -9.81
N THR A 65 21.90 -8.35 -10.55
CA THR A 65 21.76 -7.56 -11.77
C THR A 65 21.90 -6.06 -11.48
N ASP A 66 21.23 -5.57 -10.45
CA ASP A 66 21.28 -4.15 -10.05
C ASP A 66 22.71 -3.75 -9.61
N LYS A 67 23.38 -4.61 -8.84
CA LYS A 67 24.78 -4.40 -8.46
C LYS A 67 25.71 -4.34 -9.66
N TYR A 68 25.50 -5.22 -10.65
CA TYR A 68 26.27 -5.21 -11.89
C TYR A 68 26.04 -3.91 -12.70
N LEU A 69 24.80 -3.46 -12.82
CA LEU A 69 24.45 -2.21 -13.52
C LEU A 69 25.05 -0.98 -12.82
N GLN A 70 25.04 -0.94 -11.49
CA GLN A 70 25.70 0.13 -10.72
C GLN A 70 27.20 0.15 -10.93
N GLN A 71 27.88 -1.00 -10.89
CA GLN A 71 29.30 -1.10 -11.18
C GLN A 71 29.63 -0.64 -12.59
N ARG A 72 28.84 -1.03 -13.58
CA ARG A 72 29.00 -0.61 -14.98
C ARG A 72 28.86 0.90 -15.14
N ALA A 73 27.83 1.51 -14.53
CA ALA A 73 27.62 2.96 -14.56
C ALA A 73 28.80 3.74 -13.92
N GLN A 74 29.36 3.22 -12.83
CA GLN A 74 30.55 3.80 -12.20
C GLN A 74 31.79 3.71 -13.10
N THR A 75 31.97 2.57 -13.78
CA THR A 75 33.09 2.37 -14.72
C THR A 75 32.97 3.30 -15.93
N GLU A 76 31.78 3.46 -16.50
CA GLU A 76 31.52 4.37 -17.62
C GLU A 76 31.75 5.84 -17.24
N LYS A 77 31.42 6.26 -16.01
CA LYS A 77 31.75 7.60 -15.48
C LYS A 77 33.27 7.79 -15.32
N ALA A 78 33.97 6.78 -14.82
CA ALA A 78 35.45 6.83 -14.66
C ALA A 78 36.16 6.92 -16.01
N VAL A 79 35.71 6.21 -17.04
CA VAL A 79 36.26 6.27 -18.40
C VAL A 79 36.00 7.65 -19.02
N LYS A 80 34.80 8.24 -18.87
CA LYS A 80 34.54 9.59 -19.39
C LYS A 80 35.37 10.67 -18.73
N ASN A 81 35.70 10.54 -17.46
CA ASN A 81 36.58 11.49 -16.76
C ASN A 81 38.04 11.36 -17.18
N ASN A 82 38.47 10.18 -17.64
CA ASN A 82 39.87 9.94 -18.08
C ASN A 82 40.11 10.27 -19.56
N THR A 83 39.09 10.42 -20.38
CA THR A 83 39.19 10.80 -21.80
C THR A 83 39.08 12.31 -22.03
N GLY A 84 38.88 13.11 -20.99
CA GLY A 84 38.79 14.59 -21.06
C GLY A 84 40.10 15.35 -20.95
N GLU A 85 41.25 14.71 -20.72
CA GLU A 85 42.56 15.39 -20.45
C GLU A 85 43.69 15.14 -21.45
N HIS A 86 43.43 14.70 -22.66
CA HIS A 86 44.43 14.64 -23.69
C HIS A 86 43.96 15.19 -25.02
N GLU A 87 44.07 16.53 -25.15
CA GLU A 87 44.37 17.20 -26.42
C GLU A 87 44.54 18.69 -26.19
N ARG A 88 45.80 19.14 -26.11
CA ARG A 88 46.36 20.30 -26.79
C ARG A 88 47.78 20.60 -26.26
N ALA A 89 48.73 20.28 -27.04
CA ALA A 89 50.04 20.98 -27.05
C ALA A 89 50.22 21.61 -28.43
N PRO A 90 51.03 22.68 -28.56
CA PRO A 90 50.77 23.80 -29.48
C PRO A 90 51.63 23.75 -30.74
N GLU A 91 51.09 24.29 -31.83
CA GLU A 91 51.95 24.77 -32.93
C GLU A 91 51.79 26.27 -33.13
N ALA A 92 52.95 26.92 -33.21
CA ALA A 92 53.17 28.32 -33.47
C ALA A 92 53.15 28.58 -34.96
N GLU A 93 52.67 29.72 -35.40
CA GLU A 93 53.34 30.73 -36.23
C GLU A 93 52.39 31.78 -36.79
N ASN A 94 52.62 32.98 -36.40
CA ASN A 94 53.11 34.16 -37.12
C ASN A 94 52.17 34.93 -38.09
N SER A 95 52.05 36.16 -37.79
CA SER A 95 52.16 37.38 -38.50
C SER A 95 50.93 38.29 -38.66
N GLN A 96 51.12 39.41 -38.01
CA GLN A 96 51.01 40.82 -38.46
C GLN A 96 49.64 41.54 -38.62
N LYS A 97 49.56 42.58 -37.77
CA LYS A 97 49.28 44.02 -38.08
C LYS A 97 47.83 44.33 -38.55
N THR A 98 47.08 45.19 -37.93
CA THR A 98 47.23 46.65 -37.69
C THR A 98 45.99 47.24 -37.02
N THR A 99 46.29 48.18 -36.15
CA THR A 99 45.58 49.45 -35.82
C THR A 99 44.29 49.50 -35.00
N LYS A 100 44.52 50.16 -33.89
CA LYS A 100 43.68 50.89 -32.92
C LYS A 100 42.83 52.02 -33.59
N PRO A 101 41.97 52.81 -32.86
CA PRO A 101 41.77 52.93 -31.41
C PRO A 101 40.32 53.29 -30.96
N SER A 102 40.18 53.28 -29.62
CA SER A 102 39.42 54.19 -28.72
C SER A 102 37.88 53.98 -28.56
N VAL A 103 37.22 54.18 -27.42
CA VAL A 103 37.45 54.93 -26.17
C VAL A 103 36.40 54.55 -25.14
N PHE A 104 36.76 54.44 -23.82
CA PHE A 104 36.04 54.75 -22.58
C PHE A 104 34.63 54.17 -22.32
N ASN A 105 34.19 53.75 -21.15
CA ASN A 105 34.49 54.02 -19.74
C ASN A 105 33.90 52.92 -18.85
N GLU A 106 34.58 52.60 -17.78
CA GLU A 106 34.27 52.44 -16.35
C GLU A 106 32.84 51.99 -15.98
N ALA A 107 32.57 51.11 -15.04
CA ALA A 107 33.12 50.79 -13.73
C ALA A 107 32.39 49.60 -13.11
N GLY A 108 33.14 48.77 -12.39
CA GLY A 108 32.80 48.32 -11.06
C GLY A 108 31.87 47.11 -10.86
N GLY A 109 32.41 46.08 -10.21
CA GLY A 109 31.58 45.14 -9.45
C GLY A 109 32.04 43.68 -9.58
N GLU A 110 32.97 43.31 -8.72
CA GLU A 110 33.33 41.90 -8.49
C GLU A 110 32.10 41.11 -7.98
N GLY A 111 31.87 39.94 -8.54
CA GLY A 111 30.93 38.96 -8.01
C GLY A 111 31.40 37.56 -8.38
N PHE A 112 32.07 36.92 -7.46
CA PHE A 112 32.34 35.50 -7.48
C PHE A 112 30.99 34.75 -7.59
N THR A 113 30.79 33.96 -8.63
CA THR A 113 29.73 32.95 -8.66
C THR A 113 30.36 31.58 -8.45
N ASP A 114 30.20 31.11 -7.23
CA ASP A 114 30.39 29.76 -6.79
C ASP A 114 29.53 28.82 -7.66
N GLY A 115 30.13 27.76 -8.19
CA GLY A 115 29.44 26.72 -8.94
C GLY A 115 28.50 25.90 -8.04
N GLY A 116 27.28 26.36 -7.91
CA GLY A 116 26.23 25.64 -7.19
C GLY A 116 25.86 24.35 -7.89
N ASN A 117 26.00 23.28 -7.14
CA ASN A 117 25.51 21.95 -7.44
C ASN A 117 23.97 22.00 -7.55
N ASP A 118 23.43 21.89 -8.75
CA ASP A 118 21.99 21.81 -8.99
C ASP A 118 21.46 20.46 -8.48
N THR A 119 21.22 20.41 -7.17
CA THR A 119 20.15 19.56 -6.64
C THR A 119 18.86 20.33 -6.93
N SER A 120 18.11 19.93 -7.94
CA SER A 120 16.77 20.44 -8.18
C SER A 120 15.90 20.10 -6.94
N SER A 121 15.87 21.01 -5.98
CA SER A 121 14.82 20.99 -4.96
C SER A 121 13.49 21.19 -5.67
N ALA A 122 12.62 20.19 -5.64
CA ALA A 122 11.25 20.33 -6.09
C ALA A 122 10.69 21.60 -5.43
N SER A 123 10.20 22.55 -6.22
CA SER A 123 9.60 23.77 -5.68
C SER A 123 8.39 23.36 -4.85
N ASN A 124 8.37 23.75 -3.57
CA ASN A 124 7.22 23.51 -2.70
C ASN A 124 5.98 24.16 -3.36
N ASN A 125 4.95 23.34 -3.65
CA ASN A 125 3.68 23.81 -4.24
C ASN A 125 2.73 24.41 -3.19
N GLY A 126 3.12 24.40 -1.92
CA GLY A 126 2.38 24.99 -0.80
C GLY A 126 1.31 24.10 -0.17
N HIS A 127 1.00 22.93 -0.76
CA HIS A 127 -0.05 22.05 -0.27
C HIS A 127 0.45 20.94 0.63
N ILE A 128 -0.36 20.56 1.62
CA ILE A 128 -0.09 19.51 2.60
C ILE A 128 -1.13 18.40 2.48
N VAL A 129 -0.68 17.18 2.18
CA VAL A 129 -1.54 16.01 1.96
C VAL A 129 -1.37 15.01 3.09
N GLY A 130 -2.48 14.63 3.73
CA GLY A 130 -2.53 13.50 4.65
C GLY A 130 -2.74 12.19 3.90
N ILE A 131 -1.86 11.21 4.09
CA ILE A 131 -2.01 9.84 3.59
C ILE A 131 -2.25 8.91 4.78
N ASP A 132 -3.32 8.14 4.72
CA ASP A 132 -3.65 7.14 5.73
C ASP A 132 -3.63 5.74 5.13
N PRO A 133 -2.52 5.00 5.27
CA PRO A 133 -2.50 3.58 4.92
C PRO A 133 -3.47 2.82 5.82
N GLY A 134 -4.62 2.37 5.27
CA GLY A 134 -5.66 1.68 6.02
C GLY A 134 -5.15 0.43 6.72
N HIS A 135 -5.80 0.07 7.83
CA HIS A 135 -5.48 -1.12 8.62
C HIS A 135 -4.08 -1.10 9.27
N GLN A 136 -3.71 -2.19 9.93
CA GLN A 136 -2.40 -2.40 10.56
C GLN A 136 -2.15 -3.90 10.77
N GLY A 137 -0.91 -4.27 11.11
CA GLY A 137 -0.47 -5.67 11.23
C GLY A 137 -1.14 -6.43 12.36
N GLU A 138 -1.06 -7.74 12.30
CA GLU A 138 -1.68 -8.68 13.23
C GLU A 138 -1.13 -8.60 14.66
N ASN A 139 0.07 -7.99 14.84
CA ASN A 139 0.71 -7.83 16.15
C ASN A 139 0.12 -6.69 16.99
N VAL A 140 -0.71 -5.84 16.39
CA VAL A 140 -1.33 -4.70 17.08
C VAL A 140 -2.63 -5.14 17.76
N ASP A 141 -2.81 -4.79 19.03
CA ASP A 141 -4.08 -5.02 19.73
C ASP A 141 -5.20 -4.13 19.16
N MET A 142 -6.17 -4.77 18.53
CA MET A 142 -7.33 -4.12 17.90
C MET A 142 -8.65 -4.48 18.59
N SER A 143 -8.61 -5.04 19.79
CA SER A 143 -9.78 -5.58 20.52
C SER A 143 -10.71 -4.49 21.05
N THR A 144 -10.25 -3.24 21.14
CA THR A 144 -11.03 -2.13 21.71
C THR A 144 -11.90 -1.42 20.68
N THR A 145 -12.89 -0.68 21.16
CA THR A 145 -13.84 0.06 20.32
C THR A 145 -13.74 1.57 20.55
N GLU A 146 -14.28 2.34 19.60
CA GLU A 146 -14.36 3.79 19.64
C GLU A 146 -15.71 4.27 19.07
N PRO A 147 -16.19 5.49 19.40
CA PRO A 147 -17.41 6.04 18.82
C PRO A 147 -17.28 6.23 17.30
N ASN A 148 -18.34 5.88 16.56
CA ASN A 148 -18.38 6.01 15.09
C ASN A 148 -18.25 7.46 14.57
N GLY A 149 -18.49 8.45 15.44
CA GLY A 149 -18.34 9.88 15.15
C GLY A 149 -18.52 10.70 16.43
N PRO A 150 -18.28 12.02 16.39
CA PRO A 150 -18.41 12.90 17.54
C PRO A 150 -19.80 12.81 18.18
N GLY A 151 -19.89 12.42 19.47
CA GLY A 151 -21.15 12.26 20.18
C GLY A 151 -21.96 11.00 19.83
N SER A 152 -21.44 10.11 19.01
CA SER A 152 -22.12 8.85 18.65
C SER A 152 -22.14 7.86 19.81
N SER A 153 -23.30 7.23 20.04
CA SER A 153 -23.43 6.05 20.91
C SER A 153 -23.08 4.74 20.19
N THR A 154 -22.99 4.75 18.86
CA THR A 154 -22.59 3.59 18.07
C THR A 154 -21.09 3.39 18.19
N MET A 155 -20.68 2.24 18.71
CA MET A 155 -19.27 1.87 18.86
C MET A 155 -18.81 1.02 17.68
N LYS A 156 -17.60 1.27 17.20
CA LYS A 156 -16.93 0.52 16.12
C LYS A 156 -15.58 0.01 16.61
N ALA A 157 -15.05 -1.04 16.00
CA ALA A 157 -13.69 -1.47 16.25
C ALA A 157 -12.72 -0.32 15.91
N LYS A 158 -11.74 -0.06 16.79
CA LYS A 158 -10.73 0.98 16.58
C LYS A 158 -9.90 0.77 15.33
N ALA A 159 -9.60 -0.49 15.03
CA ALA A 159 -8.82 -0.89 13.87
C ALA A 159 -9.10 -2.36 13.53
N SER A 160 -8.56 -2.82 12.41
CA SER A 160 -8.58 -4.21 11.96
C SER A 160 -7.38 -4.48 11.06
N THR A 161 -7.13 -5.74 10.73
CA THR A 161 -6.12 -6.15 9.73
C THR A 161 -6.57 -5.94 8.29
N GLY A 162 -7.88 -5.67 8.09
CA GLY A 162 -8.47 -5.64 6.77
C GLY A 162 -8.67 -7.04 6.17
N THR A 163 -8.81 -7.09 4.88
CA THR A 163 -8.95 -8.34 4.10
C THR A 163 -7.59 -8.89 3.67
N ARG A 164 -7.60 -9.90 2.81
CA ARG A 164 -6.40 -10.54 2.26
C ARG A 164 -6.70 -10.99 0.84
N GLY A 165 -5.73 -10.83 -0.04
CA GLY A 165 -5.79 -11.35 -1.41
C GLY A 165 -6.11 -12.84 -1.44
N SER A 166 -7.20 -13.19 -2.11
CA SER A 166 -7.67 -14.59 -2.20
C SER A 166 -6.75 -15.46 -3.04
N PHE A 167 -5.98 -14.85 -3.92
CA PHE A 167 -5.07 -15.53 -4.87
C PHE A 167 -3.60 -15.21 -4.58
N SER A 168 -3.28 -13.95 -4.26
CA SER A 168 -1.92 -13.52 -3.91
C SER A 168 -1.53 -13.88 -2.48
N GLY A 169 -2.50 -13.93 -1.57
CA GLY A 169 -2.25 -14.06 -0.14
C GLY A 169 -1.72 -12.78 0.53
N LEU A 170 -1.58 -11.67 -0.22
CA LEU A 170 -1.09 -10.41 0.31
C LEU A 170 -2.10 -9.81 1.29
N PRO A 171 -1.71 -9.46 2.54
CA PRO A 171 -2.61 -8.78 3.46
C PRO A 171 -2.94 -7.36 2.97
N GLU A 172 -4.17 -6.90 3.19
CA GLU A 172 -4.59 -5.54 2.81
C GLU A 172 -3.75 -4.47 3.50
N TYR A 173 -3.47 -4.62 4.80
CA TYR A 173 -2.65 -3.64 5.52
C TYR A 173 -1.24 -3.47 4.92
N GLN A 174 -0.67 -4.53 4.32
CA GLN A 174 0.64 -4.46 3.66
C GLN A 174 0.53 -3.77 2.30
N LEU A 175 -0.45 -4.15 1.49
CA LEU A 175 -0.72 -3.50 0.20
C LEU A 175 -0.95 -1.99 0.37
N ASN A 176 -1.78 -1.62 1.34
CA ASN A 176 -2.09 -0.21 1.64
C ASN A 176 -0.84 0.57 2.03
N LEU A 177 0.07 -0.04 2.82
CA LEU A 177 1.34 0.58 3.18
C LEU A 177 2.26 0.74 1.99
N ASP A 178 2.43 -0.31 1.18
CA ASP A 178 3.33 -0.30 0.02
C ASP A 178 2.94 0.79 -0.99
N VAL A 179 1.67 0.86 -1.36
CA VAL A 179 1.16 1.90 -2.28
C VAL A 179 1.24 3.30 -1.66
N SER A 180 0.99 3.43 -0.36
CA SER A 180 1.05 4.72 0.33
C SER A 180 2.48 5.28 0.42
N LEU A 181 3.49 4.43 0.60
CA LEU A 181 4.89 4.86 0.59
C LEU A 181 5.32 5.32 -0.80
N LEU A 182 4.92 4.62 -1.86
CA LEU A 182 5.15 5.05 -3.24
C LEU A 182 4.44 6.38 -3.54
N LEU A 183 3.18 6.52 -3.10
CA LEU A 183 2.40 7.75 -3.25
C LEU A 183 3.06 8.94 -2.54
N LYS A 184 3.56 8.73 -1.32
CA LYS A 184 4.32 9.74 -0.58
C LYS A 184 5.51 10.24 -1.40
N ASP A 185 6.35 9.32 -1.89
CA ASP A 185 7.55 9.67 -2.64
C ASP A 185 7.22 10.44 -3.93
N ILE A 186 6.14 10.06 -4.64
CA ILE A 186 5.65 10.76 -5.83
C ILE A 186 5.18 12.17 -5.48
N LEU A 187 4.37 12.33 -4.44
CA LEU A 187 3.85 13.64 -4.03
C LEU A 187 4.96 14.58 -3.55
N GLU A 188 5.93 14.09 -2.79
CA GLU A 188 7.08 14.89 -2.38
C GLU A 188 7.93 15.34 -3.57
N GLN A 189 8.11 14.50 -4.60
CA GLN A 189 8.75 14.89 -5.86
C GLN A 189 7.95 15.95 -6.64
N ARG A 190 6.61 15.99 -6.48
CA ARG A 190 5.73 17.02 -7.06
C ARG A 190 5.63 18.28 -6.19
N GLY A 191 6.38 18.36 -5.08
CA GLY A 191 6.46 19.54 -4.21
C GLY A 191 5.40 19.60 -3.11
N TYR A 192 4.62 18.55 -2.89
CA TYR A 192 3.71 18.45 -1.75
C TYR A 192 4.46 18.17 -0.46
N GLN A 193 3.93 18.67 0.66
CA GLN A 193 4.27 18.13 1.97
C GLN A 193 3.35 16.96 2.29
N VAL A 194 3.89 15.87 2.82
CA VAL A 194 3.12 14.66 3.09
C VAL A 194 3.17 14.29 4.58
N ILE A 195 2.01 14.03 5.14
CA ILE A 195 1.82 13.53 6.50
C ILE A 195 1.27 12.11 6.42
N MET A 196 1.99 11.13 7.00
CA MET A 196 1.56 9.73 7.04
C MET A 196 0.99 9.40 8.43
N THR A 197 -0.11 8.65 8.49
CA THR A 197 -0.63 8.14 9.77
C THR A 197 0.18 6.99 10.32
N ARG A 198 0.84 6.21 9.45
CA ARG A 198 1.79 5.16 9.78
C ARG A 198 2.78 4.94 8.64
N THR A 199 3.97 4.48 8.97
CA THR A 199 5.04 4.09 8.01
C THR A 199 5.50 2.65 8.21
N ASP A 200 4.84 1.92 9.09
CA ASP A 200 5.05 0.50 9.38
C ASP A 200 3.72 -0.19 9.67
N ASN A 201 3.77 -1.50 9.95
CA ASN A 201 2.58 -2.30 10.25
C ASN A 201 2.29 -2.44 11.75
N ASP A 202 3.19 -2.02 12.62
CA ASP A 202 3.10 -2.20 14.08
C ASP A 202 2.63 -0.93 14.82
N THR A 203 2.40 0.15 14.08
CA THR A 203 1.85 1.40 14.63
C THR A 203 0.43 1.20 15.15
N ALA A 204 0.25 1.32 16.46
CA ALA A 204 -1.05 1.21 17.13
C ALA A 204 -1.81 2.54 17.07
N ILE A 205 -2.65 2.72 16.05
CA ILE A 205 -3.44 3.95 15.85
C ILE A 205 -4.86 3.62 15.40
N SER A 206 -5.86 4.21 16.07
CA SER A 206 -7.29 3.98 15.77
C SER A 206 -7.76 4.78 14.56
N ASN A 207 -8.93 4.41 13.99
CA ASN A 207 -9.51 5.14 12.86
C ASN A 207 -9.83 6.61 13.18
N LYS A 208 -10.24 6.89 14.42
CA LYS A 208 -10.43 8.26 14.91
C LYS A 208 -9.09 9.00 14.98
N GLU A 209 -8.08 8.41 15.65
CA GLU A 209 -6.77 9.02 15.83
C GLU A 209 -6.08 9.31 14.49
N ARG A 210 -6.26 8.47 13.46
CA ARG A 210 -5.76 8.70 12.10
C ARG A 210 -6.34 9.97 11.49
N ALA A 211 -7.66 10.18 11.60
CA ALA A 211 -8.32 11.37 11.09
C ALA A 211 -7.86 12.65 11.84
N GLU A 212 -7.76 12.56 13.17
CA GLU A 212 -7.31 13.68 14.01
C GLU A 212 -5.83 14.02 13.78
N LEU A 213 -4.97 13.01 13.59
CA LEU A 213 -3.52 13.20 13.39
C LEU A 213 -3.22 14.07 12.17
N VAL A 214 -3.72 13.69 11.00
CA VAL A 214 -3.41 14.41 9.76
C VAL A 214 -3.96 15.84 9.78
N ALA A 215 -5.16 16.04 10.33
CA ALA A 215 -5.76 17.36 10.46
C ALA A 215 -4.97 18.24 11.44
N SER A 216 -4.54 17.68 12.59
CA SER A 216 -3.78 18.43 13.60
C SER A 216 -2.39 18.88 13.12
N GLN A 217 -1.83 18.18 12.13
CA GLN A 217 -0.54 18.53 11.53
C GLN A 217 -0.69 19.45 10.31
N GLY A 218 -1.91 19.92 10.00
CA GLY A 218 -2.16 20.93 8.98
C GLY A 218 -2.40 20.39 7.58
N ALA A 219 -2.70 19.08 7.41
CA ALA A 219 -3.11 18.56 6.11
C ALA A 219 -4.39 19.25 5.61
N GLU A 220 -4.44 19.55 4.32
CA GLU A 220 -5.59 20.19 3.65
C GLU A 220 -6.61 19.15 3.17
N ILE A 221 -6.15 17.94 2.90
CA ILE A 221 -6.95 16.77 2.52
C ILE A 221 -6.42 15.51 3.20
N CYS A 222 -7.29 14.50 3.34
CA CYS A 222 -6.92 13.17 3.81
C CYS A 222 -7.31 12.12 2.76
N VAL A 223 -6.34 11.35 2.28
CA VAL A 223 -6.54 10.23 1.36
C VAL A 223 -6.24 8.94 2.08
N ARG A 224 -7.27 8.13 2.30
CA ARG A 224 -7.19 6.85 2.99
C ARG A 224 -7.09 5.73 1.96
N ILE A 225 -6.04 4.95 2.02
CA ILE A 225 -5.71 3.91 1.05
C ILE A 225 -6.18 2.56 1.57
N HIS A 226 -7.04 1.90 0.80
CA HIS A 226 -7.68 0.62 1.09
C HIS A 226 -7.80 -0.24 -0.17
N ALA A 227 -8.13 -1.52 0.03
CA ALA A 227 -8.51 -2.44 -1.03
C ALA A 227 -9.72 -3.26 -0.57
N ASN A 228 -10.71 -3.36 -1.42
CA ASN A 228 -12.01 -3.93 -1.09
C ASN A 228 -12.00 -5.47 -1.11
N GLY A 229 -13.06 -6.05 -0.55
CA GLY A 229 -13.45 -7.45 -0.70
C GLY A 229 -14.94 -7.56 -0.92
N ASP A 230 -15.37 -8.58 -1.64
CA ASP A 230 -16.77 -8.90 -1.89
C ASP A 230 -16.99 -10.40 -1.75
N ASP A 231 -18.22 -10.82 -1.42
CA ASP A 231 -18.59 -12.24 -1.37
C ASP A 231 -18.56 -12.90 -2.76
N SER A 232 -18.75 -12.12 -3.83
CA SER A 232 -18.60 -12.56 -5.21
C SER A 232 -17.21 -12.24 -5.75
N ALA A 233 -16.50 -13.26 -6.20
CA ALA A 233 -15.21 -13.11 -6.87
C ALA A 233 -15.29 -12.45 -8.26
N ASP A 234 -16.50 -12.26 -8.81
CA ASP A 234 -16.71 -11.60 -10.10
C ASP A 234 -16.71 -10.06 -9.98
N VAL A 235 -16.84 -9.54 -8.76
CA VAL A 235 -16.81 -8.08 -8.52
C VAL A 235 -15.38 -7.58 -8.64
N SER A 236 -15.16 -6.59 -9.54
CA SER A 236 -13.84 -6.04 -9.83
C SER A 236 -13.92 -4.53 -10.08
N GLY A 237 -12.78 -3.85 -10.11
CA GLY A 237 -12.65 -2.42 -10.38
C GLY A 237 -12.38 -1.61 -9.12
N ALA A 238 -12.27 -0.30 -9.25
CA ALA A 238 -11.95 0.60 -8.16
C ALA A 238 -13.08 1.60 -7.88
N LEU A 239 -13.15 2.06 -6.66
CA LEU A 239 -14.13 3.06 -6.23
C LEU A 239 -13.53 3.97 -5.15
N THR A 240 -14.23 5.04 -4.85
CA THR A 240 -13.92 5.86 -3.68
C THR A 240 -15.13 5.97 -2.75
N MET A 241 -14.88 6.31 -1.49
CA MET A 241 -15.94 6.57 -0.53
C MET A 241 -15.72 7.94 0.11
N CYS A 242 -16.81 8.70 0.30
CA CYS A 242 -16.79 9.97 1.01
C CYS A 242 -18.08 10.15 1.84
N PRO A 243 -18.16 11.18 2.72
CA PRO A 243 -19.38 11.41 3.48
C PRO A 243 -20.57 11.68 2.56
N SER A 244 -21.78 11.30 3.00
CA SER A 244 -23.00 11.72 2.31
C SER A 244 -23.29 13.21 2.57
N GLN A 245 -24.14 13.80 1.74
CA GLN A 245 -24.59 15.18 1.94
C GLN A 245 -25.34 15.37 3.26
N GLN A 246 -25.95 14.31 3.78
CA GLN A 246 -26.69 14.30 5.05
C GLN A 246 -25.90 13.67 6.21
N ASN A 247 -24.57 13.49 6.06
CA ASN A 247 -23.75 12.91 7.10
C ASN A 247 -23.97 13.67 8.43
N PRO A 248 -24.32 12.98 9.54
CA PRO A 248 -24.68 13.66 10.80
C PRO A 248 -23.48 14.32 11.50
N TYR A 249 -22.26 14.05 11.06
CA TYR A 249 -21.04 14.53 11.72
C TYR A 249 -20.27 15.56 10.87
N VAL A 250 -20.17 15.31 9.55
CA VAL A 250 -19.27 16.02 8.65
C VAL A 250 -19.92 16.43 7.32
N SER A 251 -21.22 16.71 7.29
CA SER A 251 -21.95 17.15 6.08
C SER A 251 -21.34 18.40 5.42
N SER A 252 -20.71 19.28 6.18
CA SER A 252 -20.00 20.46 5.67
C SER A 252 -18.80 20.12 4.79
N LEU A 253 -18.26 18.91 4.89
CA LEU A 253 -17.14 18.43 4.08
C LEU A 253 -17.59 17.73 2.79
N TYR A 254 -18.93 17.57 2.57
CA TYR A 254 -19.45 16.79 1.46
C TYR A 254 -18.92 17.26 0.10
N ASP A 255 -19.07 18.54 -0.23
CA ASP A 255 -18.73 19.05 -1.57
C ASP A 255 -17.24 18.87 -1.88
N SER A 256 -16.37 19.22 -0.95
CA SER A 256 -14.92 19.09 -1.12
C SER A 256 -14.46 17.64 -1.13
N SER A 257 -15.01 16.79 -0.26
CA SER A 257 -14.71 15.36 -0.24
C SER A 257 -15.23 14.64 -1.49
N ASN A 258 -16.39 15.04 -2.02
CA ASN A 258 -16.93 14.54 -3.27
C ASN A 258 -16.06 14.95 -4.48
N LYS A 259 -15.58 16.22 -4.55
CA LYS A 259 -14.62 16.66 -5.56
C LYS A 259 -13.35 15.81 -5.48
N LEU A 260 -12.77 15.63 -4.28
CA LEU A 260 -11.57 14.84 -4.06
C LEU A 260 -11.75 13.40 -4.51
N SER A 261 -12.84 12.76 -4.09
CA SER A 261 -13.19 11.38 -4.45
C SER A 261 -13.31 11.19 -5.95
N LYS A 262 -13.99 12.14 -6.64
CA LYS A 262 -14.16 12.08 -8.08
C LYS A 262 -12.83 12.25 -8.82
N CYS A 263 -12.03 13.23 -8.47
CA CYS A 263 -10.72 13.46 -9.09
C CYS A 263 -9.82 12.21 -8.94
N ILE A 264 -9.80 11.58 -7.75
CA ILE A 264 -8.97 10.42 -7.50
C ILE A 264 -9.49 9.19 -8.27
N VAL A 265 -10.76 8.83 -8.18
CA VAL A 265 -11.25 7.61 -8.84
C VAL A 265 -11.12 7.69 -10.37
N ASP A 266 -11.40 8.86 -10.97
CA ASP A 266 -11.27 9.06 -12.40
C ASP A 266 -9.82 8.94 -12.86
N SER A 267 -8.88 9.61 -12.18
CA SER A 267 -7.46 9.57 -12.51
C SER A 267 -6.84 8.19 -12.24
N TYR A 268 -7.21 7.56 -11.14
CA TYR A 268 -6.75 6.22 -10.77
C TYR A 268 -7.16 5.18 -11.82
N CYS A 269 -8.44 5.17 -12.19
CA CYS A 269 -8.93 4.22 -13.19
C CYS A 269 -8.38 4.49 -14.58
N ALA A 270 -8.13 5.75 -14.95
CA ALA A 270 -7.47 6.11 -16.20
C ALA A 270 -6.02 5.60 -16.26
N ALA A 271 -5.28 5.65 -15.14
CA ALA A 271 -3.91 5.17 -15.07
C ALA A 271 -3.80 3.63 -15.02
N THR A 272 -4.66 2.98 -14.23
CA THR A 272 -4.57 1.55 -13.93
C THR A 272 -5.34 0.66 -14.91
N GLY A 273 -6.30 1.21 -15.63
CA GLY A 273 -7.23 0.46 -16.45
C GLY A 273 -8.25 -0.37 -15.65
N PHE A 274 -8.38 -0.14 -14.34
CA PHE A 274 -9.47 -0.70 -13.55
C PHE A 274 -10.81 -0.08 -13.95
N GLN A 275 -11.87 -0.88 -13.84
CA GLN A 275 -13.24 -0.37 -14.03
C GLN A 275 -13.54 0.70 -12.97
N ASN A 276 -13.94 1.90 -13.39
CA ASN A 276 -14.41 2.94 -12.48
C ASN A 276 -15.82 2.61 -12.00
N ARG A 277 -15.96 2.33 -10.70
CA ARG A 277 -17.24 2.03 -10.05
C ARG A 277 -17.85 3.26 -9.37
N GLY A 278 -17.22 4.43 -9.51
CA GLY A 278 -17.72 5.69 -8.99
C GLY A 278 -17.48 5.90 -7.50
N ILE A 279 -18.39 6.63 -6.88
CA ILE A 279 -18.30 7.08 -5.49
C ILE A 279 -19.41 6.43 -4.67
N ILE A 280 -19.06 5.85 -3.53
CA ILE A 280 -20.03 5.41 -2.51
C ILE A 280 -20.10 6.47 -1.42
N TYR A 281 -21.31 6.96 -1.15
CA TYR A 281 -21.56 7.89 -0.04
C TYR A 281 -21.86 7.11 1.23
N THR A 282 -21.18 7.42 2.33
CA THR A 282 -21.30 6.66 3.57
C THR A 282 -21.23 7.52 4.82
N ASP A 283 -22.02 7.14 5.84
CA ASP A 283 -22.03 7.76 7.17
C ASP A 283 -21.58 6.78 8.26
N SER A 284 -21.09 5.62 7.85
CA SER A 284 -20.75 4.53 8.76
C SER A 284 -19.24 4.33 8.98
N MET A 285 -18.38 5.15 8.36
CA MET A 285 -16.92 5.02 8.45
C MET A 285 -16.35 5.98 9.49
N THR A 286 -15.81 5.44 10.58
CA THR A 286 -15.25 6.21 11.70
C THR A 286 -14.21 7.23 11.22
N GLY A 287 -13.27 6.84 10.35
CA GLY A 287 -12.24 7.73 9.86
C GLY A 287 -12.74 8.85 8.93
N ILE A 288 -13.93 8.71 8.33
CA ILE A 288 -14.64 9.78 7.64
C ILE A 288 -15.32 10.70 8.66
N ASN A 289 -16.07 10.12 9.59
CA ASN A 289 -16.92 10.85 10.54
C ASN A 289 -16.14 11.70 11.56
N TRP A 290 -14.88 11.36 11.81
CA TRP A 290 -13.98 12.13 12.68
C TRP A 290 -13.08 13.10 11.91
N SER A 291 -13.17 13.16 10.57
CA SER A 291 -12.39 14.10 9.80
C SER A 291 -12.89 15.54 9.98
N THR A 292 -11.96 16.48 10.06
CA THR A 292 -12.24 17.93 10.05
C THR A 292 -11.76 18.60 8.76
N ILE A 293 -11.23 17.80 7.82
CA ILE A 293 -10.74 18.23 6.50
C ILE A 293 -11.35 17.32 5.42
N PRO A 294 -11.38 17.73 4.15
CA PRO A 294 -11.86 16.90 3.05
C PRO A 294 -11.20 15.52 3.06
N VAL A 295 -12.01 14.46 2.97
CA VAL A 295 -11.54 13.08 3.13
C VAL A 295 -12.15 12.15 2.09
N THR A 296 -11.34 11.22 1.60
CA THR A 296 -11.79 10.11 0.76
C THR A 296 -11.13 8.79 1.18
N ILE A 297 -11.85 7.68 1.06
CA ILE A 297 -11.28 6.33 1.05
C ILE A 297 -11.15 5.91 -0.40
N VAL A 298 -9.99 5.42 -0.79
CA VAL A 298 -9.71 4.83 -2.10
C VAL A 298 -9.72 3.32 -1.96
N GLU A 299 -10.67 2.67 -2.57
CA GLU A 299 -10.74 1.21 -2.70
C GLU A 299 -10.09 0.85 -4.04
N MET A 300 -8.81 0.49 -3.97
CA MET A 300 -7.93 0.36 -5.14
C MET A 300 -8.31 -0.77 -6.10
N GLY A 301 -9.04 -1.77 -5.60
CA GLY A 301 -9.48 -2.96 -6.34
C GLY A 301 -10.08 -3.97 -5.38
N PHE A 302 -10.55 -5.11 -5.88
CA PHE A 302 -11.15 -6.17 -5.05
C PHE A 302 -10.14 -7.31 -4.84
N MET A 303 -9.69 -7.48 -3.60
CA MET A 303 -8.76 -8.55 -3.22
C MET A 303 -9.38 -9.95 -3.32
N THR A 304 -10.69 -10.05 -3.49
CA THR A 304 -11.43 -11.28 -3.75
C THR A 304 -11.52 -11.62 -5.24
N ASN A 305 -11.26 -10.65 -6.14
CA ASN A 305 -11.22 -10.85 -7.58
C ASN A 305 -9.81 -11.25 -8.04
N GLN A 306 -9.70 -12.32 -8.83
CA GLN A 306 -8.39 -12.83 -9.24
C GLN A 306 -7.56 -11.82 -10.03
N SER A 307 -8.17 -11.12 -10.97
CA SER A 307 -7.46 -10.16 -11.83
C SER A 307 -6.98 -8.96 -11.02
N ASP A 308 -7.85 -8.41 -10.16
CA ASP A 308 -7.53 -7.26 -9.34
C ASP A 308 -6.45 -7.60 -8.31
N ASP A 309 -6.62 -8.70 -7.58
CA ASP A 309 -5.71 -9.16 -6.54
C ASP A 309 -4.29 -9.39 -7.08
N LEU A 310 -4.16 -10.13 -8.19
CA LEU A 310 -2.84 -10.41 -8.77
C LEU A 310 -2.17 -9.15 -9.35
N LYS A 311 -2.95 -8.20 -9.91
CA LYS A 311 -2.42 -6.91 -10.37
C LYS A 311 -1.94 -6.06 -9.19
N MET A 312 -2.75 -5.92 -8.13
CA MET A 312 -2.39 -5.14 -6.95
C MET A 312 -1.18 -5.72 -6.21
N ALA A 313 -0.97 -7.03 -6.28
CA ALA A 313 0.19 -7.69 -5.69
C ALA A 313 1.48 -7.53 -6.51
N ASP A 314 1.41 -7.05 -7.76
CA ASP A 314 2.58 -6.77 -8.59
C ASP A 314 3.20 -5.41 -8.21
N SER A 315 4.44 -5.42 -7.70
CA SER A 315 5.11 -4.21 -7.24
C SER A 315 5.35 -3.16 -8.35
N SER A 316 5.46 -3.58 -9.60
CA SER A 316 5.57 -2.66 -10.73
C SER A 316 4.24 -1.98 -11.05
N PHE A 317 3.12 -2.69 -10.83
CA PHE A 317 1.79 -2.14 -10.98
C PHE A 317 1.40 -1.21 -9.82
N GLN A 318 1.91 -1.44 -8.60
CA GLN A 318 1.72 -0.55 -7.46
C GLN A 318 2.26 0.87 -7.71
N GLN A 319 3.34 1.00 -8.49
CA GLN A 319 3.82 2.31 -8.95
C GLN A 319 2.75 3.04 -9.79
N THR A 320 2.11 2.33 -10.73
CA THR A 320 1.03 2.88 -11.55
C THR A 320 -0.20 3.25 -10.72
N MET A 321 -0.50 2.46 -9.68
CA MET A 321 -1.58 2.75 -8.72
C MET A 321 -1.32 4.05 -7.97
N ALA A 322 -0.12 4.21 -7.42
CA ALA A 322 0.30 5.40 -6.69
C ALA A 322 0.29 6.65 -7.61
N GLU A 323 0.81 6.53 -8.84
CA GLU A 323 0.76 7.61 -9.84
C GLU A 323 -0.67 8.03 -10.18
N GLY A 324 -1.59 7.06 -10.33
CA GLY A 324 -3.00 7.34 -10.58
C GLY A 324 -3.67 8.13 -9.46
N ILE A 325 -3.37 7.79 -8.19
CA ILE A 325 -3.86 8.54 -7.02
C ILE A 325 -3.25 9.94 -6.99
N ALA A 326 -1.94 10.07 -7.21
CA ALA A 326 -1.25 11.37 -7.23
C ALA A 326 -1.80 12.30 -8.32
N ASN A 327 -2.10 11.78 -9.51
CA ASN A 327 -2.74 12.55 -10.58
C ASN A 327 -4.13 13.07 -10.17
N GLY A 328 -4.89 12.28 -9.39
CA GLY A 328 -6.16 12.71 -8.84
C GLY A 328 -6.03 13.81 -7.78
N ILE A 329 -4.97 13.75 -6.97
CA ILE A 329 -4.65 14.82 -6.00
C ILE A 329 -4.26 16.10 -6.72
N ASP A 330 -3.43 16.04 -7.77
CA ASP A 330 -3.11 17.20 -8.61
C ASP A 330 -4.37 17.84 -9.23
N ALA A 331 -5.27 17.00 -9.76
CA ALA A 331 -6.53 17.46 -10.35
C ALA A 331 -7.50 18.08 -9.32
N TYR A 332 -7.39 17.72 -8.05
CA TYR A 332 -8.17 18.33 -6.98
C TYR A 332 -7.70 19.75 -6.64
N PHE A 333 -6.40 20.01 -6.65
CA PHE A 333 -5.82 21.32 -6.31
C PHE A 333 -5.77 22.31 -7.50
N GLN A 334 -6.07 21.82 -8.72
CA GLN A 334 -6.27 22.68 -9.91
C GLN A 334 -7.69 23.27 -9.93
#